data_6a3aa6a0e1e4ab54ee051a1542fcae64
#
_entry.id   6a3aa6a0e1e4ab54ee051a1542fcae64
#
_cell.length_a   1.000
_cell.length_b   1.000
_cell.length_c   1.000
_cell.angle_alpha   90.00
_cell.angle_beta   90.00
_cell.angle_gamma   90.00
#
_symmetry.space_group_name_H-M   'P 1'
#
loop_
_entity.id
_entity.type
_entity.pdbx_description
1 polymer ?
#
loop_
_entity_poly.entity_id
_entity_poly.type
_entity_poly.pdbx_seq_one_letter_code
_entity_poly.pdbx_strand_id
1 'polypeptide(L)'
;PDWSRGLGDVYKRQVCIRYGMSKWDQRFLELAKQISTWSKDPSTQVGCVVVGPDREIRSTGFNGLPRGIEDTSERLNNREIKYPMICHAEENAIMHAARTGISLKNCVAYVTWPPCTRCARSLIQAGVSEIVYPKEVEIPERWEADFDMSLNMFKESKTLVRKE
;
A
#
# COMPACT_ATOMS: atom_id res chain seq x y z
N PRO A 1 -14.88 16.93 36.03
CA PRO A 1 -15.22 16.07 34.93
C PRO A 1 -14.00 15.27 34.51
N ASP A 2 -14.15 13.95 34.56
CA ASP A 2 -13.07 12.99 34.35
C ASP A 2 -12.84 12.78 32.83
N TRP A 3 -12.16 13.73 32.19
CA TRP A 3 -11.78 13.66 30.80
C TRP A 3 -10.57 12.74 30.54
N SER A 4 -9.99 12.18 31.62
CA SER A 4 -8.86 11.24 31.50
C SER A 4 -9.24 9.84 31.03
N ARG A 5 -10.54 9.45 31.06
CA ARG A 5 -11.01 8.12 30.63
C ARG A 5 -11.01 7.91 29.12
N GLY A 6 -11.10 8.96 28.31
CA GLY A 6 -11.15 8.86 26.85
C GLY A 6 -9.81 8.60 26.17
N LEU A 7 -8.71 9.05 26.76
CA LEU A 7 -7.37 8.90 26.15
C LEU A 7 -6.81 7.48 26.31
N GLY A 8 -7.19 6.75 27.36
CA GLY A 8 -6.77 5.37 27.60
C GLY A 8 -7.35 4.36 26.60
N ASP A 9 -8.57 4.60 26.12
CA ASP A 9 -9.24 3.69 25.18
C ASP A 9 -8.77 3.87 23.73
N VAL A 10 -8.38 5.09 23.36
CA VAL A 10 -7.76 5.35 22.05
C VAL A 10 -6.36 4.72 21.98
N TYR A 11 -5.59 4.77 23.07
CA TYR A 11 -4.26 4.15 23.14
C TYR A 11 -4.33 2.62 23.21
N LYS A 12 -5.34 2.05 23.89
CA LYS A 12 -5.56 0.60 23.95
C LYS A 12 -6.00 0.00 22.62
N ARG A 13 -6.64 0.75 21.74
CA ARG A 13 -6.96 0.32 20.36
C ARG A 13 -5.73 0.27 19.46
N GLN A 14 -4.68 1.03 19.75
CA GLN A 14 -3.42 1.03 18.99
C GLN A 14 -2.44 -0.09 19.38
N VAL A 15 -2.64 -0.75 20.53
CA VAL A 15 -1.75 -1.81 21.03
C VAL A 15 -2.45 -3.17 21.08
N CYS A 16 -3.39 -3.43 20.20
CA CYS A 16 -3.80 -4.81 19.93
C CYS A 16 -2.72 -5.45 19.06
N ILE A 17 -1.69 -6.04 19.69
CA ILE A 17 -0.79 -7.01 19.06
C ILE A 17 -1.69 -8.17 18.61
N ARG A 18 -2.16 -8.11 17.37
CA ARG A 18 -2.93 -9.20 16.77
C ARG A 18 -1.93 -10.27 16.35
N TYR A 19 -1.80 -11.29 17.13
CA TYR A 19 -1.15 -12.52 16.72
C TYR A 19 -2.04 -13.24 15.68
N GLY A 20 -1.58 -13.26 14.42
CA GLY A 20 -2.23 -13.93 13.30
C GLY A 20 -3.08 -13.01 12.42
N MET A 21 -3.24 -13.41 11.15
CA MET A 21 -4.04 -12.71 10.14
C MET A 21 -5.49 -12.60 10.59
N SER A 22 -6.01 -11.37 10.70
CA SER A 22 -7.42 -11.18 11.01
C SER A 22 -8.29 -11.50 9.79
N LYS A 23 -9.55 -11.87 10.04
CA LYS A 23 -10.53 -12.06 8.96
C LYS A 23 -10.66 -10.83 8.05
N TRP A 24 -10.43 -9.62 8.59
CA TRP A 24 -10.46 -8.39 7.82
C TRP A 24 -9.19 -8.18 6.99
N ASP A 25 -8.02 -8.53 7.52
CA ASP A 25 -6.76 -8.48 6.78
C ASP A 25 -6.85 -9.40 5.55
N GLN A 26 -7.34 -10.62 5.74
CA GLN A 26 -7.59 -11.56 4.63
C GLN A 26 -8.48 -10.96 3.56
N ARG A 27 -9.64 -10.39 3.94
CA ARG A 27 -10.59 -9.78 3.00
C ARG A 27 -9.98 -8.63 2.21
N PHE A 28 -9.21 -7.76 2.86
CA PHE A 28 -8.60 -6.62 2.18
C PHE A 28 -7.40 -7.03 1.31
N LEU A 29 -6.63 -8.05 1.69
CA LEU A 29 -5.61 -8.64 0.82
C LEU A 29 -6.23 -9.35 -0.40
N GLU A 30 -7.31 -10.09 -0.23
CA GLU A 30 -8.07 -10.69 -1.34
C GLU A 30 -8.61 -9.61 -2.29
N LEU A 31 -9.13 -8.51 -1.76
CA LEU A 31 -9.58 -7.37 -2.57
C LEU A 31 -8.41 -6.70 -3.30
N ALA A 32 -7.26 -6.50 -2.64
CA ALA A 32 -6.06 -5.97 -3.29
C ALA A 32 -5.59 -6.91 -4.41
N LYS A 33 -5.69 -8.21 -4.20
CA LYS A 33 -5.40 -9.23 -5.24
C LYS A 33 -6.37 -9.12 -6.40
N GLN A 34 -7.66 -8.97 -6.15
CA GLN A 34 -8.65 -8.76 -7.22
C GLN A 34 -8.35 -7.48 -8.01
N ILE A 35 -8.04 -6.38 -7.33
CA ILE A 35 -7.68 -5.10 -7.98
C ILE A 35 -6.40 -5.22 -8.81
N SER A 36 -5.43 -6.00 -8.36
CA SER A 36 -4.20 -6.21 -9.14
C SER A 36 -4.46 -6.76 -10.54
N THR A 37 -5.52 -7.56 -10.73
CA THR A 37 -5.89 -8.13 -12.03
C THR A 37 -6.33 -7.10 -13.07
N TRP A 38 -6.60 -5.86 -12.63
CA TRP A 38 -6.94 -4.76 -13.54
C TRP A 38 -5.72 -4.12 -14.20
N SER A 39 -4.53 -4.42 -13.68
CA SER A 39 -3.28 -3.99 -14.29
C SER A 39 -3.09 -4.66 -15.66
N LYS A 40 -2.67 -3.88 -16.64
CA LYS A 40 -2.27 -4.34 -17.96
C LYS A 40 -0.79 -4.70 -18.07
N ASP A 41 -0.05 -4.58 -16.96
CA ASP A 41 1.37 -4.94 -16.95
C ASP A 41 1.54 -6.45 -17.18
N PRO A 42 2.25 -6.86 -18.25
CA PRO A 42 2.42 -8.28 -18.57
C PRO A 42 3.41 -9.00 -17.64
N SER A 43 4.21 -8.25 -16.88
CA SER A 43 5.27 -8.81 -16.03
C SER A 43 4.81 -9.00 -14.58
N THR A 44 4.27 -7.94 -13.97
CA THR A 44 3.89 -7.96 -12.55
C THR A 44 2.67 -7.09 -12.32
N GLN A 45 1.60 -7.71 -11.82
CA GLN A 45 0.36 -7.02 -11.48
C GLN A 45 0.29 -6.81 -9.98
N VAL A 46 0.24 -5.56 -9.55
CA VAL A 46 0.18 -5.16 -8.15
C VAL A 46 -1.12 -4.40 -7.87
N GLY A 47 -1.74 -4.68 -6.73
CA GLY A 47 -2.92 -3.98 -6.25
C GLY A 47 -2.72 -3.43 -4.85
N CYS A 48 -3.35 -2.30 -4.58
CA CYS A 48 -3.35 -1.63 -3.29
C CYS A 48 -4.77 -1.23 -2.89
N VAL A 49 -5.13 -1.49 -1.63
CA VAL A 49 -6.38 -1.05 -1.00
C VAL A 49 -6.03 -0.28 0.26
N VAL A 50 -6.45 0.97 0.35
CA VAL A 50 -6.23 1.82 1.54
C VAL A 50 -7.52 1.91 2.34
N VAL A 51 -7.43 1.51 3.60
CA VAL A 51 -8.57 1.33 4.51
C VAL A 51 -8.43 2.26 5.71
N GLY A 52 -9.48 2.98 6.03
CA GLY A 52 -9.53 3.87 7.18
C GLY A 52 -9.75 3.14 8.51
N PRO A 53 -9.69 3.89 9.64
CA PRO A 53 -9.79 3.31 10.99
C PRO A 53 -11.08 2.53 11.28
N ASP A 54 -12.17 2.87 10.62
CA ASP A 54 -13.47 2.23 10.78
C ASP A 54 -13.71 1.10 9.76
N ARG A 55 -12.64 0.65 9.08
CA ARG A 55 -12.65 -0.39 8.03
C ARG A 55 -13.34 0.04 6.74
N GLU A 56 -13.53 1.32 6.54
CA GLU A 56 -14.00 1.88 5.28
C GLU A 56 -12.86 1.91 4.25
N ILE A 57 -13.17 1.51 3.01
CA ILE A 57 -12.21 1.63 1.90
C ILE A 57 -12.18 3.10 1.48
N ARG A 58 -11.01 3.71 1.55
CA ARG A 58 -10.81 5.12 1.17
C ARG A 58 -10.25 5.29 -0.22
N SER A 59 -9.39 4.38 -0.64
CA SER A 59 -8.81 4.43 -1.98
C SER A 59 -8.34 3.06 -2.42
N THR A 60 -8.20 2.91 -3.73
CA THR A 60 -7.61 1.73 -4.37
C THR A 60 -6.69 2.15 -5.49
N GLY A 61 -5.73 1.29 -5.82
CA GLY A 61 -4.84 1.48 -6.96
C GLY A 61 -4.31 0.16 -7.49
N PHE A 62 -3.97 0.15 -8.76
CA PHE A 62 -3.21 -0.91 -9.41
C PHE A 62 -2.12 -0.28 -10.27
N ASN A 63 -1.04 -1.00 -10.54
CA ASN A 63 0.05 -0.45 -11.35
C ASN A 63 -0.35 -0.32 -12.81
N GLY A 64 0.08 0.78 -13.44
CA GLY A 64 -0.25 1.07 -14.84
C GLY A 64 0.32 2.40 -15.29
N LEU A 65 0.21 2.66 -16.59
CA LEU A 65 0.59 3.96 -17.15
C LEU A 65 -0.38 5.05 -16.67
N PRO A 66 0.06 6.32 -16.62
CA PRO A 66 -0.80 7.43 -16.20
C PRO A 66 -2.03 7.56 -17.09
N ARG A 67 -3.10 8.14 -16.54
CA ARG A 67 -4.34 8.41 -17.27
C ARG A 67 -4.08 9.25 -18.51
N GLY A 68 -4.68 8.84 -19.63
CA GLY A 68 -4.51 9.52 -20.93
C GLY A 68 -3.24 9.12 -21.68
N ILE A 69 -2.39 8.29 -21.08
CA ILE A 69 -1.26 7.66 -21.77
C ILE A 69 -1.69 6.32 -22.31
N GLU A 70 -1.46 6.09 -23.59
CA GLU A 70 -1.86 4.85 -24.27
C GLU A 70 -1.01 3.66 -23.81
N ASP A 71 -1.68 2.53 -23.49
CA ASP A 71 -1.06 1.28 -23.04
C ASP A 71 -0.57 0.46 -24.26
N THR A 72 0.43 0.99 -24.99
CA THR A 72 0.98 0.24 -26.13
C THR A 72 1.82 -0.94 -25.67
N SER A 73 1.85 -2.00 -26.49
CA SER A 73 2.68 -3.18 -26.24
C SER A 73 4.17 -2.82 -26.08
N GLU A 74 4.67 -1.87 -26.87
CA GLU A 74 6.04 -1.38 -26.77
C GLU A 74 6.32 -0.78 -25.38
N ARG A 75 5.45 0.11 -24.89
CA ARG A 75 5.61 0.78 -23.58
C ARG A 75 5.55 -0.23 -22.43
N LEU A 76 4.65 -1.21 -22.50
CA LEU A 76 4.46 -2.17 -21.43
C LEU A 76 5.54 -3.26 -21.38
N ASN A 77 6.17 -3.59 -22.51
CA ASN A 77 7.18 -4.65 -22.59
C ASN A 77 8.62 -4.13 -22.57
N ASN A 78 8.86 -2.85 -22.91
CA ASN A 78 10.19 -2.27 -22.87
C ASN A 78 10.43 -1.62 -21.49
N ARG A 79 11.35 -2.22 -20.70
CA ARG A 79 11.66 -1.73 -19.34
C ARG A 79 12.19 -0.30 -19.32
N GLU A 80 13.00 0.10 -20.30
CA GLU A 80 13.57 1.45 -20.35
C GLU A 80 12.50 2.52 -20.55
N ILE A 81 11.42 2.18 -21.26
CA ILE A 81 10.26 3.05 -21.45
C ILE A 81 9.29 2.92 -20.28
N LYS A 82 8.99 1.69 -19.85
CA LYS A 82 8.01 1.41 -18.81
C LYS A 82 8.38 2.02 -17.46
N TYR A 83 9.58 1.79 -16.99
CA TYR A 83 9.97 2.17 -15.61
C TYR A 83 9.88 3.67 -15.31
N PRO A 84 10.25 4.59 -16.19
CA PRO A 84 10.01 6.00 -15.98
C PRO A 84 8.54 6.42 -16.02
N MET A 85 7.69 5.66 -16.72
CA MET A 85 6.30 6.05 -16.99
C MET A 85 5.28 5.38 -16.07
N ILE A 86 5.58 4.19 -15.55
CA ILE A 86 4.59 3.41 -14.81
C ILE A 86 4.39 3.97 -13.40
N CYS A 87 3.12 4.17 -13.04
CA CYS A 87 2.73 4.43 -11.66
C CYS A 87 2.54 3.11 -10.92
N HIS A 88 3.06 3.01 -9.70
CA HIS A 88 2.85 1.84 -8.86
C HIS A 88 1.44 1.84 -8.24
N ALA A 89 0.98 0.70 -7.77
CA ALA A 89 -0.35 0.54 -7.19
C ALA A 89 -0.60 1.49 -6.01
N GLU A 90 0.38 1.60 -5.12
CA GLU A 90 0.33 2.48 -3.95
C GLU A 90 0.30 3.96 -4.37
N GLU A 91 1.13 4.33 -5.34
CA GLU A 91 1.15 5.67 -5.91
C GLU A 91 -0.22 6.04 -6.51
N ASN A 92 -0.82 5.13 -7.29
CA ASN A 92 -2.15 5.32 -7.84
C ASN A 92 -3.23 5.44 -6.77
N ALA A 93 -3.16 4.65 -5.70
CA ALA A 93 -4.07 4.77 -4.56
C ALA A 93 -3.96 6.14 -3.87
N ILE A 94 -2.74 6.66 -3.68
CA ILE A 94 -2.50 7.99 -3.11
C ILE A 94 -3.03 9.08 -4.05
N MET A 95 -2.76 8.98 -5.35
CA MET A 95 -3.23 9.97 -6.34
C MET A 95 -4.75 9.95 -6.50
N HIS A 96 -5.42 8.80 -6.41
CA HIS A 96 -6.87 8.71 -6.37
C HIS A 96 -7.44 9.47 -5.16
N ALA A 97 -6.89 9.23 -3.97
CA ALA A 97 -7.30 9.93 -2.76
C ALA A 97 -7.08 11.44 -2.88
N ALA A 98 -5.93 11.86 -3.41
CA ALA A 98 -5.62 13.28 -3.62
C ALA A 98 -6.61 13.95 -4.59
N ARG A 99 -6.98 13.27 -5.69
CA ARG A 99 -7.95 13.80 -6.67
C ARG A 99 -9.36 13.97 -6.13
N THR A 100 -9.74 13.13 -5.17
CA THR A 100 -11.09 13.13 -4.57
C THR A 100 -11.15 13.85 -3.21
N GLY A 101 -10.01 14.39 -2.75
CA GLY A 101 -9.93 15.10 -1.47
C GLY A 101 -10.07 14.20 -0.25
N ILE A 102 -9.69 12.92 -0.37
CA ILE A 102 -9.81 11.94 0.72
C ILE A 102 -8.48 11.83 1.46
N SER A 103 -8.50 12.02 2.78
CA SER A 103 -7.32 11.85 3.63
C SER A 103 -6.98 10.37 3.83
N LEU A 104 -5.69 10.04 3.68
CA LEU A 104 -5.16 8.71 4.00
C LEU A 104 -4.46 8.65 5.37
N LYS A 105 -4.56 9.72 6.16
CA LYS A 105 -3.99 9.77 7.50
C LYS A 105 -4.58 8.67 8.40
N ASN A 106 -3.72 7.96 9.10
CA ASN A 106 -4.05 6.85 10.01
C ASN A 106 -4.73 5.65 9.32
N CYS A 107 -4.56 5.51 8.01
CA CYS A 107 -5.06 4.37 7.25
C CYS A 107 -4.10 3.19 7.28
N VAL A 108 -4.63 2.02 6.92
CA VAL A 108 -3.88 0.80 6.63
C VAL A 108 -3.84 0.61 5.12
N ALA A 109 -2.66 0.40 4.55
CA ALA A 109 -2.50 0.04 3.15
C ALA A 109 -2.27 -1.46 3.01
N TYR A 110 -3.19 -2.15 2.34
CA TYR A 110 -3.08 -3.56 1.97
C TYR A 110 -2.54 -3.65 0.54
N VAL A 111 -1.38 -4.25 0.37
CA VAL A 111 -0.67 -4.30 -0.93
C VAL A 111 -0.31 -5.73 -1.26
N THR A 112 -0.42 -6.12 -2.52
CA THR A 112 -0.07 -7.50 -2.94
C THR A 112 1.43 -7.75 -3.02
N TRP A 113 2.25 -6.68 -2.95
CA TRP A 113 3.71 -6.69 -2.93
C TRP A 113 4.24 -5.72 -1.87
N PRO A 114 5.43 -5.98 -1.26
CA PRO A 114 6.04 -5.01 -0.37
C PRO A 114 6.32 -3.69 -1.13
N PRO A 115 6.02 -2.54 -0.53
CA PRO A 115 6.29 -1.26 -1.16
C PRO A 115 7.79 -1.01 -1.37
N CYS A 116 8.17 -0.56 -2.57
CA CYS A 116 9.52 -0.08 -2.84
C CYS A 116 9.79 1.26 -2.12
N THR A 117 11.06 1.71 -2.09
CA THR A 117 11.45 2.97 -1.44
C THR A 117 10.66 4.18 -1.95
N ARG A 118 10.37 4.23 -3.25
CA ARG A 118 9.56 5.29 -3.87
C ARG A 118 8.14 5.32 -3.31
N CYS A 119 7.49 4.14 -3.19
CA CYS A 119 6.16 4.02 -2.61
C CYS A 119 6.18 4.24 -1.09
N ALA A 120 7.19 3.72 -0.38
CA ALA A 120 7.32 3.91 1.06
C ALA A 120 7.35 5.39 1.46
N ARG A 121 8.19 6.21 0.82
CA ARG A 121 8.24 7.65 1.10
C ARG A 121 6.89 8.34 0.86
N SER A 122 6.16 7.93 -0.18
CA SER A 122 4.86 8.52 -0.51
C SER A 122 3.77 8.10 0.49
N LEU A 123 3.75 6.83 0.91
CA LEU A 123 2.83 6.33 1.93
C LEU A 123 3.06 6.99 3.29
N ILE A 124 4.33 7.15 3.69
CA ILE A 124 4.70 7.86 4.93
C ILE A 124 4.20 9.31 4.88
N GLN A 125 4.47 10.04 3.79
CA GLN A 125 4.05 11.43 3.63
C GLN A 125 2.54 11.60 3.55
N ALA A 126 1.82 10.60 3.01
CA ALA A 126 0.35 10.56 3.02
C ALA A 126 -0.25 10.28 4.41
N GLY A 127 0.58 9.95 5.39
CA GLY A 127 0.17 9.67 6.78
C GLY A 127 -0.41 8.27 6.99
N VAL A 128 -0.14 7.33 6.10
CA VAL A 128 -0.50 5.91 6.29
C VAL A 128 0.25 5.38 7.50
N SER A 129 -0.47 4.76 8.42
CA SER A 129 0.08 4.28 9.70
C SER A 129 0.51 2.83 9.70
N GLU A 130 0.02 2.05 8.75
CA GLU A 130 0.27 0.61 8.70
C GLU A 130 0.28 0.09 7.26
N ILE A 131 1.19 -0.84 6.99
CA ILE A 131 1.33 -1.56 5.72
C ILE A 131 1.13 -3.05 5.99
N VAL A 132 0.30 -3.70 5.18
CA VAL A 132 0.04 -5.14 5.25
C VAL A 132 0.25 -5.76 3.87
N TYR A 133 1.06 -6.81 3.79
CA TYR A 133 1.28 -7.56 2.56
C TYR A 133 1.47 -9.07 2.84
N PRO A 134 1.27 -9.95 1.82
CA PRO A 134 1.37 -11.39 2.01
C PRO A 134 2.77 -11.86 2.38
N LYS A 135 2.88 -12.86 3.28
CA LYS A 135 4.17 -13.50 3.65
C LYS A 135 4.87 -14.17 2.47
N GLU A 136 4.08 -14.78 1.60
CA GLU A 136 4.54 -15.69 0.55
C GLU A 136 4.91 -14.96 -0.76
N VAL A 137 5.40 -13.73 -0.64
CA VAL A 137 5.87 -12.98 -1.80
C VAL A 137 7.34 -13.29 -2.05
N GLU A 138 7.62 -13.94 -3.17
CA GLU A 138 9.00 -14.14 -3.64
C GLU A 138 9.55 -12.81 -4.18
N ILE A 139 10.56 -12.29 -3.49
CA ILE A 139 11.23 -11.04 -3.87
C ILE A 139 12.44 -11.39 -4.74
N PRO A 140 12.49 -10.93 -6.00
CA PRO A 140 13.69 -11.11 -6.81
C PRO A 140 14.90 -10.40 -6.19
N GLU A 141 16.08 -11.02 -6.22
CA GLU A 141 17.32 -10.52 -5.64
C GLU A 141 17.61 -9.04 -5.97
N ARG A 142 17.32 -8.62 -7.21
CA ARG A 142 17.50 -7.23 -7.65
C ARG A 142 16.69 -6.19 -6.87
N TRP A 143 15.64 -6.61 -6.12
CA TRP A 143 14.76 -5.73 -5.33
C TRP A 143 15.04 -5.78 -3.83
N GLU A 144 15.83 -6.75 -3.34
CA GLU A 144 16.07 -6.95 -1.92
C GLU A 144 16.60 -5.69 -1.23
N ALA A 145 17.65 -5.06 -1.80
CA ALA A 145 18.24 -3.85 -1.22
C ALA A 145 17.25 -2.67 -1.17
N ASP A 146 16.38 -2.53 -2.17
CA ASP A 146 15.35 -1.48 -2.20
C ASP A 146 14.27 -1.73 -1.14
N PHE A 147 13.82 -2.97 -0.98
CA PHE A 147 12.85 -3.33 0.04
C PHE A 147 13.41 -3.24 1.45
N ASP A 148 14.67 -3.59 1.69
CA ASP A 148 15.32 -3.40 2.98
C ASP A 148 15.39 -1.92 3.35
N MET A 149 15.71 -1.05 2.41
CA MET A 149 15.68 0.39 2.61
C MET A 149 14.26 0.89 2.91
N SER A 150 13.27 0.40 2.19
CA SER A 150 11.85 0.70 2.43
C SER A 150 11.43 0.32 3.85
N LEU A 151 11.77 -0.89 4.31
CA LEU A 151 11.48 -1.35 5.67
C LEU A 151 12.15 -0.49 6.75
N ASN A 152 13.40 -0.05 6.51
CA ASN A 152 14.09 0.88 7.41
C ASN A 152 13.38 2.24 7.50
N MET A 153 12.90 2.77 6.37
CA MET A 153 12.11 4.01 6.34
C MET A 153 10.81 3.88 7.14
N PHE A 154 10.07 2.78 6.99
CA PHE A 154 8.87 2.51 7.78
C PHE A 154 9.18 2.40 9.28
N LYS A 155 10.28 1.72 9.63
CA LYS A 155 10.72 1.62 11.03
C LYS A 155 11.03 2.99 11.65
N GLU A 156 11.77 3.84 10.97
CA GLU A 156 12.12 5.18 11.45
C GLU A 156 10.88 6.08 11.57
N SER A 157 9.97 6.02 10.61
CA SER A 157 8.71 6.78 10.62
C SER A 157 7.66 6.24 11.60
N LYS A 158 7.94 5.10 12.26
CA LYS A 158 6.99 4.37 13.13
C LYS A 158 5.73 3.89 12.39
N THR A 159 5.82 3.73 11.08
CA THR A 159 4.78 3.05 10.29
C THR A 159 4.87 1.56 10.53
N LEU A 160 3.80 0.94 10.99
CA LEU A 160 3.77 -0.49 11.27
C LEU A 160 3.80 -1.29 9.96
N VAL A 161 4.57 -2.36 9.91
CA VAL A 161 4.60 -3.28 8.77
C VAL A 161 4.27 -4.69 9.24
N ARG A 162 3.25 -5.31 8.63
CA ARG A 162 2.85 -6.70 8.89
C ARG A 162 2.90 -7.53 7.62
N LYS A 163 3.41 -8.75 7.77
CA LYS A 163 3.37 -9.82 6.75
C LYS A 163 2.31 -10.83 7.18
N GLU A 164 1.32 -11.07 6.36
CA GLU A 164 0.16 -11.91 6.69
C GLU A 164 -0.05 -13.06 5.70
#